data_8577139122829db3afa54e53b1214f28
#
_entry.id   8577139122829db3afa54e53b1214f28
#
_cell.length_a   1.000
_cell.length_b   1.000
_cell.length_c   1.000
_cell.angle_alpha   90.00
_cell.angle_beta   90.00
_cell.angle_gamma   90.00
#
_symmetry.space_group_name_H-M   'P 1'
#
loop_
_entity.id
_entity.type
_entity.pdbx_description
1 polymer ?
#
loop_
_entity_poly.entity_id
_entity_poly.type
_entity_poly.pdbx_seq_one_letter_code
_entity_poly.pdbx_strand_id
1 'polypeptide(L)'
;MKNTNLTTAYIKRIRDISDISINLSLLDIKNIDTCSFLLIIQSNFENFTKLTIYPINKEKIIKLSLSGLNVSNDIFEILSKILHNFQIIHTSGFLLKEKELLYECYLNLNFSEKKSEDLKTSIDKIKSRFKEIKLEEISLKTIKKP
;
A
#
# COMPACT_ATOMS: atom_id res chain seq x y z
N MET A 1 -3.01 4.10 22.02
CA MET A 1 -3.48 3.95 20.64
C MET A 1 -2.99 2.64 20.06
N LYS A 2 -3.90 1.75 19.74
CA LYS A 2 -3.52 0.56 18.98
C LYS A 2 -3.15 0.99 17.56
N ASN A 3 -1.93 0.69 17.15
CA ASN A 3 -1.53 0.86 15.76
C ASN A 3 -2.27 -0.18 14.92
N THR A 4 -3.24 0.27 14.11
CA THR A 4 -4.05 -0.60 13.26
C THR A 4 -3.42 -0.88 11.91
N ASN A 5 -2.27 -0.29 11.62
CA ASN A 5 -1.58 -0.53 10.36
C ASN A 5 -0.96 -1.92 10.33
N LEU A 6 -1.28 -2.69 9.31
CA LEU A 6 -0.66 -3.99 9.04
C LEU A 6 0.70 -3.82 8.41
N THR A 7 0.85 -2.79 7.60
CA THR A 7 2.06 -2.53 6.84
C THR A 7 2.43 -1.06 6.92
N THR A 8 3.71 -0.78 6.75
CA THR A 8 4.24 0.57 6.57
C THR A 8 4.95 0.62 5.22
N ALA A 9 4.80 1.72 4.49
CA ALA A 9 5.41 1.84 3.18
C ALA A 9 6.27 3.09 3.07
N TYR A 10 7.32 2.97 2.30
CA TYR A 10 8.27 4.04 2.02
C TYR A 10 8.60 4.07 0.53
N ILE A 11 8.74 5.27 -0.01
CA ILE A 11 9.26 5.47 -1.35
C ILE A 11 10.64 6.11 -1.24
N LYS A 12 11.62 5.53 -1.91
CA LYS A 12 13.00 6.01 -1.95
C LYS A 12 13.46 6.16 -3.39
N ARG A 13 14.30 7.16 -3.64
CA ARG A 13 15.01 7.26 -4.92
C ARG A 13 16.08 6.18 -4.94
N ILE A 14 16.22 5.49 -6.06
CA ILE A 14 17.22 4.42 -6.20
C ILE A 14 18.63 4.95 -5.97
N ARG A 15 18.93 6.16 -6.47
CA ARG A 15 20.25 6.79 -6.31
C ARG A 15 20.63 7.11 -4.85
N ASP A 16 19.64 7.19 -3.95
CA ASP A 16 19.84 7.55 -2.54
C ASP A 16 19.89 6.34 -1.61
N ILE A 17 19.91 5.10 -2.17
CA ILE A 17 19.83 3.85 -1.39
C ILE A 17 21.14 3.52 -0.67
N SER A 18 22.22 4.25 -0.90
CA SER A 18 23.51 4.05 -0.21
C SER A 18 23.40 4.08 1.32
N ASP A 19 22.37 4.72 1.86
CA ASP A 19 22.15 4.82 3.30
C ASP A 19 21.39 3.62 3.90
N ILE A 20 20.93 2.69 3.06
CA ILE A 20 20.30 1.45 3.53
C ILE A 20 21.39 0.43 3.79
N SER A 21 21.42 -0.12 5.01
CA SER A 21 22.41 -1.11 5.42
C SER A 21 22.25 -2.47 4.70
N ILE A 22 21.23 -2.63 3.86
CA ILE A 22 21.03 -3.81 3.03
C ILE A 22 21.75 -3.61 1.70
N ASN A 23 22.65 -4.54 1.36
CA ASN A 23 23.33 -4.48 0.07
C ASN A 23 22.40 -5.02 -1.03
N LEU A 24 21.74 -4.11 -1.75
CA LEU A 24 20.81 -4.47 -2.81
C LEU A 24 21.51 -5.10 -4.03
N SER A 25 22.83 -5.00 -4.16
CA SER A 25 23.56 -5.65 -5.24
C SER A 25 23.55 -7.19 -5.12
N LEU A 26 23.25 -7.71 -3.93
CA LEU A 26 23.07 -9.16 -3.73
C LEU A 26 21.67 -9.63 -4.12
N LEU A 27 20.74 -8.72 -4.36
CA LEU A 27 19.38 -9.00 -4.76
C LEU A 27 19.26 -8.78 -6.26
N ASP A 28 18.91 -9.81 -7.01
CA ASP A 28 18.60 -9.68 -8.43
C ASP A 28 17.21 -9.09 -8.60
N ILE A 29 17.12 -7.76 -8.46
CA ILE A 29 15.87 -7.04 -8.58
C ILE A 29 15.61 -6.72 -10.05
N LYS A 30 14.56 -7.34 -10.59
CA LYS A 30 14.12 -7.08 -11.96
C LYS A 30 13.67 -5.61 -12.11
N ASN A 31 13.98 -5.04 -13.26
CA ASN A 31 13.55 -3.70 -13.66
C ASN A 31 14.14 -2.55 -12.81
N ILE A 32 15.15 -2.80 -12.01
CA ILE A 32 15.78 -1.74 -11.21
C ILE A 32 16.38 -0.64 -12.11
N ASP A 33 16.88 -1.01 -13.28
CA ASP A 33 17.50 -0.07 -14.22
C ASP A 33 16.47 0.76 -15.02
N THR A 34 15.22 0.31 -15.06
CA THR A 34 14.13 0.96 -15.81
C THR A 34 13.23 1.82 -14.94
N CYS A 35 13.37 1.72 -13.62
CA CYS A 35 12.56 2.46 -12.66
C CYS A 35 13.43 3.45 -11.87
N SER A 36 12.80 4.54 -11.43
CA SER A 36 13.51 5.60 -10.69
C SER A 36 13.35 5.49 -9.18
N PHE A 37 12.37 4.73 -8.71
CA PHE A 37 12.02 4.66 -7.30
C PHE A 37 11.83 3.22 -6.86
N LEU A 38 11.99 3.00 -5.56
CA LEU A 38 11.60 1.76 -4.89
C LEU A 38 10.49 2.04 -3.90
N LEU A 39 9.41 1.28 -4.01
CA LEU A 39 8.41 1.17 -2.96
C LEU A 39 8.83 0.03 -2.03
N ILE A 40 9.05 0.35 -0.78
CA ILE A 40 9.46 -0.61 0.25
C ILE A 40 8.31 -0.78 1.22
N ILE A 41 7.75 -1.98 1.30
CA ILE A 41 6.63 -2.29 2.19
C ILE A 41 7.15 -3.18 3.30
N GLN A 42 6.95 -2.75 4.54
CA GLN A 42 7.40 -3.43 5.74
C GLN A 42 6.21 -4.03 6.49
N SER A 43 6.29 -5.30 6.78
CA SER A 43 5.34 -6.00 7.64
C SER A 43 6.08 -6.56 8.85
N ASN A 44 5.63 -6.18 10.04
CA ASN A 44 6.25 -6.62 11.29
C ASN A 44 5.45 -7.75 11.90
N PHE A 45 6.13 -8.85 12.17
CA PHE A 45 5.60 -10.01 12.87
C PHE A 45 6.32 -10.15 14.22
N GLU A 46 5.85 -11.03 15.09
CA GLU A 46 6.42 -11.19 16.42
C GLU A 46 7.93 -11.52 16.39
N ASN A 47 8.34 -12.40 15.51
CA ASN A 47 9.72 -12.91 15.47
C ASN A 47 10.51 -12.49 14.23
N PHE A 48 9.91 -11.74 13.32
CA PHE A 48 10.60 -11.31 12.10
C PHE A 48 9.92 -10.10 11.44
N THR A 49 10.67 -9.44 10.59
CA THR A 49 10.15 -8.37 9.74
C THR A 49 10.29 -8.78 8.28
N LYS A 50 9.21 -8.65 7.52
CA LYS A 50 9.20 -8.89 6.08
C LYS A 50 9.30 -7.56 5.35
N LEU A 51 10.23 -7.47 4.43
CA LEU A 51 10.33 -6.34 3.49
C LEU A 51 9.95 -6.83 2.09
N THR A 52 9.08 -6.10 1.42
CA THR A 52 8.74 -6.33 0.02
C THR A 52 9.14 -5.10 -0.77
N ILE A 53 9.90 -5.29 -1.84
CA ILE A 53 10.49 -4.22 -2.61
C ILE A 53 9.94 -4.25 -4.04
N TYR A 54 9.34 -3.13 -4.47
CA TYR A 54 8.81 -2.98 -5.83
C TYR A 54 9.50 -1.81 -6.52
N PRO A 55 10.17 -2.04 -7.68
CA PRO A 55 10.57 -0.94 -8.54
C PRO A 55 9.33 -0.24 -9.12
N ILE A 56 9.27 1.08 -9.02
CA ILE A 56 8.16 1.88 -9.51
C ILE A 56 8.66 3.16 -10.19
N ASN A 57 7.80 3.79 -10.98
CA ASN A 57 8.10 5.05 -11.67
C ASN A 57 7.30 6.25 -11.17
N LYS A 58 6.57 6.11 -10.07
CA LYS A 58 5.80 7.21 -9.48
C LYS A 58 6.39 7.61 -8.14
N GLU A 59 6.44 8.91 -7.89
CA GLU A 59 6.87 9.47 -6.60
C GLU A 59 5.78 9.34 -5.53
N LYS A 60 4.54 9.13 -5.94
CA LYS A 60 3.37 9.08 -5.07
C LYS A 60 2.45 7.95 -5.48
N ILE A 61 1.98 7.20 -4.51
CA ILE A 61 0.98 6.14 -4.69
C ILE A 61 -0.06 6.22 -3.61
N ILE A 62 -1.16 5.49 -3.77
CA ILE A 62 -2.24 5.45 -2.78
C ILE A 62 -2.20 4.14 -2.01
N LYS A 63 -2.29 4.25 -0.69
CA LYS A 63 -2.57 3.12 0.20
C LYS A 63 -4.03 3.17 0.60
N LEU A 64 -4.74 2.07 0.38
CA LEU A 64 -6.10 1.85 0.83
C LEU A 64 -6.08 0.92 2.03
N SER A 65 -6.68 1.36 3.15
CA SER A 65 -6.83 0.55 4.36
C SER A 65 -8.30 0.42 4.69
N LEU A 66 -8.73 -0.81 4.95
CA LEU A 66 -10.10 -1.13 5.32
C LEU A 66 -10.11 -1.84 6.65
N SER A 67 -11.04 -1.48 7.53
CA SER A 67 -11.34 -2.24 8.74
C SER A 67 -12.84 -2.33 8.94
N GLY A 68 -13.33 -3.48 9.44
CA GLY A 68 -14.75 -3.65 9.66
C GLY A 68 -15.10 -4.98 10.29
N LEU A 69 -16.27 -5.00 10.96
CA LEU A 69 -16.77 -6.14 11.69
C LEU A 69 -17.68 -7.04 10.85
N ASN A 70 -18.35 -6.49 9.84
CA ASN A 70 -19.37 -7.20 9.07
C ASN A 70 -18.80 -7.70 7.75
N VAL A 71 -18.29 -8.90 7.78
CA VAL A 71 -17.78 -9.57 6.59
C VAL A 71 -18.84 -10.48 6.02
N SER A 72 -19.25 -10.22 4.79
CA SER A 72 -20.10 -11.10 4.02
C SER A 72 -19.40 -11.47 2.71
N ASN A 73 -19.77 -12.62 2.14
CA ASN A 73 -19.12 -13.08 0.90
C ASN A 73 -19.26 -12.08 -0.26
N ASP A 74 -20.36 -11.33 -0.28
CA ASP A 74 -20.59 -10.34 -1.33
C ASP A 74 -19.63 -9.14 -1.24
N ILE A 75 -19.14 -8.79 -0.05
CA ILE A 75 -18.20 -7.66 0.09
C ILE A 75 -16.86 -7.97 -0.56
N PHE A 76 -16.40 -9.21 -0.51
CA PHE A 76 -15.19 -9.61 -1.21
C PHE A 76 -15.34 -9.48 -2.72
N GLU A 77 -16.50 -9.87 -3.27
CA GLU A 77 -16.79 -9.71 -4.68
C GLU A 77 -16.84 -8.25 -5.10
N ILE A 78 -17.54 -7.42 -4.33
CA ILE A 78 -17.67 -5.98 -4.61
C ILE A 78 -16.31 -5.31 -4.58
N LEU A 79 -15.52 -5.58 -3.55
CA LEU A 79 -14.19 -5.01 -3.39
C LEU A 79 -13.27 -5.45 -4.53
N SER A 80 -13.32 -6.72 -4.90
CA SER A 80 -12.54 -7.28 -5.99
C SER A 80 -12.89 -6.61 -7.33
N LYS A 81 -14.16 -6.37 -7.61
CA LYS A 81 -14.61 -5.66 -8.80
C LYS A 81 -14.14 -4.21 -8.84
N ILE A 82 -14.18 -3.52 -7.70
CA ILE A 82 -13.70 -2.14 -7.60
C ILE A 82 -12.20 -2.09 -7.87
N LEU A 83 -11.44 -2.94 -7.20
CA LEU A 83 -9.98 -2.93 -7.29
C LEU A 83 -9.47 -3.43 -8.64
N HIS A 84 -10.25 -4.24 -9.34
CA HIS A 84 -9.89 -4.71 -10.69
C HIS A 84 -9.71 -3.57 -11.69
N ASN A 85 -10.39 -2.45 -11.48
CA ASN A 85 -10.28 -1.27 -12.35
C ASN A 85 -9.00 -0.46 -12.10
N PHE A 86 -8.25 -0.79 -11.05
CA PHE A 86 -7.03 -0.07 -10.66
C PHE A 86 -5.86 -1.04 -10.64
N GLN A 87 -4.68 -0.54 -10.93
CA GLN A 87 -3.47 -1.35 -10.90
C GLN A 87 -3.00 -1.52 -9.45
N ILE A 88 -3.14 -2.74 -8.93
CA ILE A 88 -2.69 -3.08 -7.58
C ILE A 88 -1.21 -3.42 -7.64
N ILE A 89 -0.41 -2.76 -6.80
CA ILE A 89 1.01 -3.08 -6.63
C ILE A 89 1.18 -4.20 -5.61
N HIS A 90 0.49 -4.08 -4.49
CA HIS A 90 0.63 -5.00 -3.35
C HIS A 90 -0.66 -5.08 -2.56
N THR A 91 -0.93 -6.24 -2.01
CA THR A 91 -2.04 -6.45 -1.06
C THR A 91 -1.55 -7.26 0.14
N SER A 92 -2.02 -6.87 1.33
CA SER A 92 -1.78 -7.65 2.55
C SER A 92 -2.60 -8.93 2.61
N GLY A 93 -3.64 -9.05 1.75
CA GLY A 93 -4.69 -10.04 1.93
C GLY A 93 -5.62 -9.66 3.10
N PHE A 94 -6.66 -10.45 3.29
CA PHE A 94 -7.60 -10.23 4.38
C PHE A 94 -7.07 -10.90 5.66
N LEU A 95 -6.96 -10.11 6.72
CA LEU A 95 -6.55 -10.60 8.04
C LEU A 95 -7.67 -10.38 9.05
N LEU A 96 -7.97 -11.41 9.83
CA LEU A 96 -8.89 -11.32 10.95
C LEU A 96 -8.10 -11.13 12.23
N LYS A 97 -8.27 -9.99 12.89
CA LYS A 97 -7.62 -9.67 14.16
C LYS A 97 -8.64 -9.18 15.15
N GLU A 98 -8.77 -9.85 16.29
CA GLU A 98 -9.72 -9.50 17.35
C GLU A 98 -11.18 -9.36 16.81
N LYS A 99 -11.60 -10.25 15.93
CA LYS A 99 -12.91 -10.26 15.24
C LYS A 99 -13.09 -9.10 14.24
N GLU A 100 -12.08 -8.32 13.97
CA GLU A 100 -12.11 -7.31 12.93
C GLU A 100 -11.39 -7.79 11.67
N LEU A 101 -12.02 -7.58 10.53
CA LEU A 101 -11.38 -7.81 9.24
C LEU A 101 -10.51 -6.60 8.90
N LEU A 102 -9.26 -6.85 8.58
CA LEU A 102 -8.31 -5.86 8.14
C LEU A 102 -7.83 -6.18 6.74
N TYR A 103 -7.71 -5.15 5.92
CA TYR A 103 -7.19 -5.27 4.56
C TYR A 103 -6.43 -4.01 4.18
N GLU A 104 -5.27 -4.17 3.56
CA GLU A 104 -4.50 -3.07 3.02
C GLU A 104 -4.05 -3.40 1.60
N CYS A 105 -4.10 -2.42 0.72
CA CYS A 105 -3.50 -2.55 -0.60
C CYS A 105 -2.85 -1.24 -1.04
N TYR A 106 -1.92 -1.36 -1.97
CA TYR A 106 -1.18 -0.25 -2.55
C TYR A 106 -1.50 -0.19 -4.03
N LEU A 107 -1.94 0.98 -4.49
CA LEU A 107 -2.41 1.19 -5.86
C LEU A 107 -1.43 2.10 -6.61
N ASN A 108 -1.14 1.74 -7.85
CA ASN A 108 -0.31 2.54 -8.75
C ASN A 108 -1.08 3.75 -9.28
N LEU A 109 -1.45 4.62 -8.38
CA LEU A 109 -2.33 5.75 -8.61
C LEU A 109 -1.97 6.84 -7.59
N ASN A 110 -2.09 8.11 -7.95
CA ASN A 110 -1.95 9.21 -7.00
C ASN A 110 -3.17 10.12 -7.05
N PHE A 111 -3.33 10.98 -6.05
CA PHE A 111 -4.52 11.84 -5.94
C PHE A 111 -4.62 12.91 -7.03
N SER A 112 -3.54 13.23 -7.72
CA SER A 112 -3.56 14.18 -8.83
C SER A 112 -4.09 13.56 -10.12
N GLU A 113 -4.17 12.24 -10.21
CA GLU A 113 -4.69 11.56 -11.38
C GLU A 113 -6.23 11.56 -11.36
N LYS A 114 -6.83 11.81 -12.52
CA LYS A 114 -8.29 11.82 -12.67
C LYS A 114 -8.94 10.53 -12.19
N LYS A 115 -8.28 9.40 -12.42
CA LYS A 115 -8.76 8.08 -12.02
C LYS A 115 -8.93 7.94 -10.50
N SER A 116 -8.27 8.78 -9.70
CA SER A 116 -8.43 8.76 -8.25
C SER A 116 -9.83 9.20 -7.81
N GLU A 117 -10.51 10.03 -8.59
CA GLU A 117 -11.91 10.42 -8.32
C GLU A 117 -12.84 9.22 -8.49
N ASP A 118 -12.59 8.37 -9.48
CA ASP A 118 -13.35 7.14 -9.69
C ASP A 118 -13.18 6.18 -8.51
N LEU A 119 -11.96 6.10 -7.98
CA LEU A 119 -11.67 5.30 -6.79
C LEU A 119 -12.46 5.81 -5.58
N LYS A 120 -12.42 7.12 -5.31
CA LYS A 120 -13.16 7.73 -4.20
C LYS A 120 -14.66 7.50 -4.32
N THR A 121 -15.21 7.67 -5.52
CA THR A 121 -16.64 7.43 -5.78
C THR A 121 -17.01 5.97 -5.52
N SER A 122 -16.19 5.04 -5.98
CA SER A 122 -16.41 3.60 -5.77
C SER A 122 -16.33 3.22 -4.30
N ILE A 123 -15.38 3.78 -3.56
CA ILE A 123 -15.20 3.55 -2.13
C ILE A 123 -16.38 4.13 -1.33
N ASP A 124 -16.88 5.30 -1.70
CA ASP A 124 -18.02 5.91 -1.02
C ASP A 124 -19.28 5.05 -1.09
N LYS A 125 -19.45 4.27 -2.14
CA LYS A 125 -20.59 3.35 -2.29
C LYS A 125 -20.58 2.19 -1.30
N ILE A 126 -19.40 1.81 -0.80
CA ILE A 126 -19.25 0.69 0.15
C ILE A 126 -18.86 1.13 1.56
N LYS A 127 -18.70 2.42 1.77
CA LYS A 127 -18.20 2.98 3.03
C LYS A 127 -19.02 2.57 4.25
N SER A 128 -20.35 2.47 4.12
CA SER A 128 -21.23 2.08 5.21
C SER A 128 -21.05 0.63 5.68
N ARG A 129 -20.41 -0.21 4.88
CA ARG A 129 -20.18 -1.62 5.17
C ARG A 129 -18.92 -1.89 5.97
N PHE A 130 -18.10 -0.86 6.18
CA PHE A 130 -16.85 -0.93 6.93
C PHE A 130 -16.89 0.03 8.10
N LYS A 131 -16.20 -0.32 9.18
CA LYS A 131 -16.01 0.56 10.32
C LYS A 131 -15.17 1.77 9.94
N GLU A 132 -14.11 1.54 9.16
CA GLU A 132 -13.21 2.58 8.71
C GLU A 132 -12.64 2.24 7.34
N ILE A 133 -12.61 3.24 6.47
CA ILE A 133 -11.90 3.19 5.19
C ILE A 133 -10.98 4.40 5.13
N LYS A 134 -9.70 4.16 4.86
CA LYS A 134 -8.70 5.21 4.79
C LYS A 134 -7.95 5.16 3.47
N LEU A 135 -7.84 6.29 2.80
CA LEU A 135 -6.99 6.49 1.64
C LEU A 135 -5.84 7.42 2.05
N GLU A 136 -4.62 6.94 1.89
CA GLU A 136 -3.41 7.71 2.20
C GLU A 136 -2.54 7.83 0.96
N GLU A 137 -1.92 8.98 0.78
CA GLU A 137 -0.89 9.12 -0.23
C GLU A 137 0.47 8.81 0.40
N ILE A 138 1.16 7.84 -0.17
CA ILE A 138 2.55 7.54 0.15
C ILE A 138 3.40 8.31 -0.84
N SER A 139 4.27 9.17 -0.35
CA SER A 139 5.10 10.01 -1.20
C SER A 139 6.57 9.87 -0.84
N LEU A 140 7.41 10.29 -1.79
CA LEU A 140 8.84 10.38 -1.57
C LEU A 140 9.11 11.32 -0.39
N LYS A 141 9.76 10.79 0.65
CA LYS A 141 10.16 11.62 1.78
C LYS A 141 11.36 12.46 1.38
N THR A 142 11.14 13.78 1.31
CA THR A 142 12.25 14.71 1.23
C THR A 142 12.93 14.74 2.60
N ILE A 143 14.22 14.41 2.64
CA ILE A 143 15.02 14.64 3.83
C ILE A 143 15.16 16.15 3.97
N LYS A 144 14.44 16.73 4.95
CA LYS A 144 14.69 18.11 5.33
C LYS A 144 16.11 18.13 5.93
N LYS A 145 17.06 18.73 5.24
CA LYS A 145 18.34 19.04 5.84
C LYS A 145 18.08 19.96 7.03
N PRO A 146 18.67 19.66 8.21
CA PRO A 146 18.54 20.56 9.36
C PRO A 146 19.11 21.94 9.06
#